data_7d872e29e61af83659d7031ccb5979b2
#
_entry.id   7d872e29e61af83659d7031ccb5979b2
#
_cell.length_a   1.000
_cell.length_b   1.000
_cell.length_c   1.000
_cell.angle_alpha   90.00
_cell.angle_beta   90.00
_cell.angle_gamma   90.00
#
_symmetry.space_group_name_H-M   'P 1'
#
loop_
_entity.id
_entity.type
_entity.pdbx_description
1 polymer ?
#
loop_
_entity_poly.entity_id
_entity_poly.type
_entity_poly.pdbx_seq_one_letter_code
_entity_poly.pdbx_strand_id
1 'polypeptide(L)'
;MRRKESEFKTIFFSESGTQKINNDYFGYVQLDNYAIWVIADGYDGEEGANIASKLSVESAIEYFTAHPRFNKEVIKELFKYTNDTIKQKQEEMERYSLMHTSLLIVISNYNKILYGNIGNTRLYHIQGGYIVNQSSDDSVSQLLVQERALDIKDIKSHRQRNDLLQAIGDYSKIKPTISNEIKLLEGDKICLTTRGAWENIDEHEIEVELSKFPERELWIDSIKRKVLGSSNKDIENNTFASICIDKVAPPIAEKKSNKWLKRIILISVVILMLILALLLWKLHKENKITKLAVSYVEKAEESTKIKNFDNANESLEMAIEEYKKIRPSSQGFLGILTNANNRRTKVNSKIELIEDKIVENKKLEEAFKSVSDGNSLFEINNFFESSKKYENAKYIFSSSSYMKDELNVDQVVEGLKIRINSTKNLIEALNVVTI
;
A
#
# COMPACT_ATOMS: atom_id res chain seq x y z
N MET A 1 1.14 -34.09 -4.32
CA MET A 1 2.42 -33.99 -5.03
C MET A 1 2.12 -33.92 -6.52
N ARG A 2 2.40 -32.79 -7.15
CA ARG A 2 2.09 -32.53 -8.58
C ARG A 2 2.79 -33.51 -9.53
N ARG A 3 3.98 -34.00 -9.18
CA ARG A 3 4.69 -35.01 -9.94
C ARG A 3 3.89 -36.30 -10.14
N LYS A 4 3.10 -36.70 -9.13
CA LYS A 4 2.23 -37.90 -9.24
C LYS A 4 1.01 -37.70 -10.15
N GLU A 5 0.65 -36.43 -10.40
CA GLU A 5 -0.48 -36.03 -11.26
C GLU A 5 -0.04 -35.69 -12.69
N SER A 6 1.27 -35.79 -12.95
CA SER A 6 1.89 -35.46 -14.24
C SER A 6 2.76 -36.64 -14.72
N GLU A 7 3.06 -36.64 -16.03
CA GLU A 7 3.99 -37.60 -16.62
C GLU A 7 4.90 -36.85 -17.58
N PHE A 8 6.14 -36.57 -17.11
CA PHE A 8 7.19 -35.89 -17.86
C PHE A 8 8.34 -36.87 -18.02
N LYS A 9 8.71 -37.20 -19.27
CA LYS A 9 9.80 -38.11 -19.59
C LYS A 9 10.90 -37.34 -20.30
N THR A 10 12.10 -37.42 -19.79
CA THR A 10 13.28 -36.80 -20.37
C THR A 10 14.13 -37.87 -21.06
N ILE A 11 14.45 -37.60 -22.33
CA ILE A 11 15.37 -38.39 -23.13
C ILE A 11 16.39 -37.46 -23.75
N PHE A 12 17.63 -37.87 -23.91
CA PHE A 12 18.69 -37.05 -24.46
C PHE A 12 19.84 -37.88 -25.02
N PHE A 13 20.68 -37.22 -25.82
CA PHE A 13 22.03 -37.64 -26.12
C PHE A 13 23.00 -36.48 -25.89
N SER A 14 24.24 -36.77 -25.60
CA SER A 14 25.36 -35.84 -25.48
C SER A 14 26.63 -36.50 -26.01
N GLU A 15 27.19 -35.95 -27.08
CA GLU A 15 28.31 -36.56 -27.78
C GLU A 15 29.44 -35.52 -27.94
N SER A 16 30.67 -36.02 -27.90
CA SER A 16 31.86 -35.17 -28.11
C SER A 16 32.08 -34.77 -29.59
N GLY A 17 31.32 -35.37 -30.51
CA GLY A 17 31.57 -35.19 -31.92
C GLY A 17 32.93 -35.72 -32.34
N THR A 18 33.73 -34.90 -33.04
CA THR A 18 35.13 -35.25 -33.38
C THR A 18 36.15 -34.78 -32.33
N GLN A 19 35.68 -34.11 -31.28
CA GLN A 19 36.52 -33.57 -30.20
C GLN A 19 36.92 -34.69 -29.21
N LYS A 20 38.08 -34.50 -28.52
CA LYS A 20 38.57 -35.45 -27.54
C LYS A 20 37.76 -35.39 -26.23
N ILE A 21 37.21 -34.24 -25.90
CA ILE A 21 36.50 -33.96 -24.66
C ILE A 21 35.14 -33.41 -25.01
N ASN A 22 34.12 -33.86 -24.34
CA ASN A 22 32.80 -33.24 -24.42
C ASN A 22 32.76 -32.06 -23.47
N ASN A 23 32.61 -30.83 -24.02
CA ASN A 23 32.49 -29.60 -23.25
C ASN A 23 31.03 -29.26 -22.96
N ASP A 24 30.08 -30.01 -23.51
CA ASP A 24 28.66 -29.89 -23.18
C ASP A 24 28.34 -30.64 -21.89
N TYR A 25 27.33 -30.15 -21.15
CA TYR A 25 26.77 -30.85 -20.04
C TYR A 25 25.26 -30.65 -19.93
N PHE A 26 24.54 -31.71 -19.56
CA PHE A 26 23.09 -31.68 -19.37
C PHE A 26 22.75 -32.40 -18.06
N GLY A 27 21.80 -31.81 -17.30
CA GLY A 27 21.29 -32.41 -16.09
C GLY A 27 19.87 -31.95 -15.76
N TYR A 28 19.17 -32.76 -14.98
CA TYR A 28 17.82 -32.39 -14.53
C TYR A 28 17.44 -33.05 -13.20
N VAL A 29 16.47 -32.49 -12.50
CA VAL A 29 15.83 -33.09 -11.34
C VAL A 29 14.33 -32.82 -11.35
N GLN A 30 13.56 -33.84 -11.03
CA GLN A 30 12.11 -33.75 -10.89
C GLN A 30 11.73 -33.97 -9.42
N LEU A 31 11.40 -32.86 -8.73
CA LEU A 31 10.92 -32.84 -7.37
C LEU A 31 9.40 -33.03 -7.30
N ASP A 32 8.85 -33.12 -6.11
CA ASP A 32 7.41 -33.35 -5.90
C ASP A 32 6.49 -32.31 -6.53
N ASN A 33 6.87 -31.04 -6.50
CA ASN A 33 6.04 -29.93 -7.00
C ASN A 33 6.69 -29.11 -8.11
N TYR A 34 7.98 -29.31 -8.34
CA TYR A 34 8.76 -28.55 -9.30
C TYR A 34 9.78 -29.45 -10.01
N ALA A 35 10.25 -29.02 -11.15
CA ALA A 35 11.33 -29.66 -11.87
C ALA A 35 12.26 -28.60 -12.48
N ILE A 36 13.51 -28.99 -12.71
CA ILE A 36 14.52 -28.19 -13.40
C ILE A 36 15.25 -29.06 -14.44
N TRP A 37 15.52 -28.49 -15.58
CA TRP A 37 16.43 -29.01 -16.62
C TRP A 37 17.42 -27.92 -16.95
N VAL A 38 18.67 -28.29 -17.07
CA VAL A 38 19.79 -27.37 -17.30
C VAL A 38 20.69 -27.94 -18.38
N ILE A 39 21.03 -27.15 -19.37
CA ILE A 39 21.99 -27.47 -20.41
C ILE A 39 23.04 -26.36 -20.49
N ALA A 40 24.29 -26.74 -20.64
CA ALA A 40 25.43 -25.83 -20.77
C ALA A 40 26.33 -26.28 -21.92
N ASP A 41 26.87 -25.30 -22.62
CA ASP A 41 27.82 -25.46 -23.74
C ASP A 41 29.10 -24.70 -23.36
N GLY A 42 30.14 -25.46 -22.99
CA GLY A 42 31.46 -24.90 -22.61
C GLY A 42 32.18 -24.32 -23.81
N TYR A 43 32.72 -23.10 -23.69
CA TYR A 43 33.35 -22.40 -24.80
C TYR A 43 34.62 -23.09 -25.23
N ASP A 44 34.60 -23.57 -26.49
CA ASP A 44 35.72 -24.28 -27.10
C ASP A 44 36.97 -23.40 -27.24
N GLY A 45 38.14 -23.95 -26.96
CA GLY A 45 39.43 -23.25 -27.06
C GLY A 45 39.95 -22.75 -25.71
N GLU A 46 39.16 -22.76 -24.67
CA GLU A 46 39.59 -22.39 -23.33
C GLU A 46 39.82 -23.62 -22.44
N GLU A 47 40.87 -23.59 -21.62
CA GLU A 47 41.11 -24.66 -20.65
C GLU A 47 40.01 -24.61 -19.56
N GLY A 48 39.38 -25.76 -19.29
CA GLY A 48 38.32 -25.86 -18.33
C GLY A 48 36.90 -25.65 -18.88
N ALA A 49 36.68 -25.59 -20.19
CA ALA A 49 35.37 -25.49 -20.81
C ALA A 49 34.39 -26.58 -20.30
N ASN A 50 34.83 -27.84 -20.27
CA ASN A 50 34.05 -28.95 -19.71
C ASN A 50 33.80 -28.86 -18.19
N ILE A 51 34.67 -28.17 -17.46
CA ILE A 51 34.50 -27.91 -16.04
C ILE A 51 33.45 -26.79 -15.86
N ALA A 52 33.50 -25.74 -16.65
CA ALA A 52 32.55 -24.63 -16.64
C ALA A 52 31.12 -25.12 -16.90
N SER A 53 30.90 -25.91 -17.95
CA SER A 53 29.58 -26.46 -18.27
C SER A 53 29.05 -27.39 -17.18
N LYS A 54 29.88 -28.33 -16.73
CA LYS A 54 29.53 -29.30 -15.67
C LYS A 54 29.18 -28.57 -14.37
N LEU A 55 30.07 -27.68 -13.90
CA LEU A 55 29.88 -26.96 -12.64
C LEU A 55 28.64 -26.04 -12.69
N SER A 56 28.36 -25.43 -13.86
CA SER A 56 27.17 -24.61 -14.05
C SER A 56 25.88 -25.41 -13.92
N VAL A 57 25.82 -26.60 -14.50
CA VAL A 57 24.62 -27.45 -14.40
C VAL A 57 24.45 -28.00 -12.98
N GLU A 58 25.53 -28.50 -12.38
CA GLU A 58 25.49 -29.07 -11.04
C GLU A 58 25.10 -28.03 -9.99
N SER A 59 25.71 -26.85 -10.02
CA SER A 59 25.40 -25.75 -9.07
C SER A 59 23.97 -25.23 -9.23
N ALA A 60 23.47 -25.11 -10.47
CA ALA A 60 22.08 -24.70 -10.71
C ALA A 60 21.08 -25.73 -10.14
N ILE A 61 21.32 -27.02 -10.32
CA ILE A 61 20.48 -28.10 -9.80
C ILE A 61 20.54 -28.14 -8.27
N GLU A 62 21.73 -28.02 -7.68
CA GLU A 62 21.92 -27.97 -6.23
C GLU A 62 21.15 -26.82 -5.61
N TYR A 63 21.33 -25.60 -6.13
CA TYR A 63 20.61 -24.41 -5.63
C TYR A 63 19.10 -24.58 -5.74
N PHE A 64 18.61 -25.05 -6.90
CA PHE A 64 17.17 -25.24 -7.11
C PHE A 64 16.59 -26.31 -6.18
N THR A 65 17.32 -27.38 -5.93
CA THR A 65 16.87 -28.45 -5.05
C THR A 65 16.73 -27.96 -3.60
N ALA A 66 17.63 -27.08 -3.16
CA ALA A 66 17.57 -26.45 -1.85
C ALA A 66 16.46 -25.36 -1.75
N HIS A 67 16.16 -24.68 -2.87
CA HIS A 67 15.22 -23.54 -2.91
C HIS A 67 14.17 -23.68 -4.02
N PRO A 68 13.37 -24.77 -4.07
CA PRO A 68 12.49 -25.06 -5.20
C PRO A 68 11.31 -24.07 -5.26
N ARG A 69 11.27 -23.26 -6.31
CA ARG A 69 10.23 -22.25 -6.58
C ARG A 69 9.97 -22.13 -8.08
N PHE A 70 8.79 -21.59 -8.44
CA PHE A 70 8.43 -21.32 -9.84
C PHE A 70 8.09 -19.84 -10.00
N ASN A 71 9.09 -19.03 -10.29
CA ASN A 71 8.96 -17.59 -10.60
C ASN A 71 10.22 -17.09 -11.30
N LYS A 72 10.16 -15.85 -11.84
CA LYS A 72 11.29 -15.22 -12.54
C LYS A 72 12.47 -14.90 -11.60
N GLU A 73 12.21 -14.68 -10.34
CA GLU A 73 13.22 -14.35 -9.33
C GLU A 73 14.16 -15.53 -9.09
N VAL A 74 13.62 -16.75 -8.96
CA VAL A 74 14.49 -17.94 -8.77
C VAL A 74 15.38 -18.18 -9.97
N ILE A 75 14.95 -17.88 -11.22
CA ILE A 75 15.81 -17.98 -12.39
C ILE A 75 16.98 -16.99 -12.28
N LYS A 76 16.74 -15.74 -11.89
CA LYS A 76 17.82 -14.77 -11.67
C LYS A 76 18.80 -15.21 -10.59
N GLU A 77 18.27 -15.77 -9.49
CA GLU A 77 19.10 -16.30 -8.41
C GLU A 77 19.95 -17.50 -8.87
N LEU A 78 19.39 -18.40 -9.68
CA LEU A 78 20.09 -19.54 -10.28
C LEU A 78 21.27 -19.06 -11.13
N PHE A 79 21.02 -18.15 -12.06
CA PHE A 79 22.10 -17.59 -12.92
C PHE A 79 23.17 -16.89 -12.08
N LYS A 80 22.76 -16.09 -11.09
CA LYS A 80 23.72 -15.41 -10.21
C LYS A 80 24.57 -16.41 -9.43
N TYR A 81 23.94 -17.38 -8.78
CA TYR A 81 24.63 -18.40 -7.97
C TYR A 81 25.61 -19.19 -8.83
N THR A 82 25.19 -19.65 -10.01
CA THR A 82 26.02 -20.37 -10.97
C THR A 82 27.23 -19.54 -11.41
N ASN A 83 27.00 -18.26 -11.76
CA ASN A 83 28.10 -17.38 -12.18
C ASN A 83 29.10 -17.12 -11.05
N ASP A 84 28.61 -16.90 -9.83
CA ASP A 84 29.47 -16.71 -8.66
C ASP A 84 30.30 -17.98 -8.38
N THR A 85 29.72 -19.17 -8.57
CA THR A 85 30.43 -20.46 -8.43
C THR A 85 31.55 -20.64 -9.45
N ILE A 86 31.28 -20.27 -10.73
CA ILE A 86 32.32 -20.30 -11.77
C ILE A 86 33.42 -19.29 -11.45
N LYS A 87 33.07 -18.06 -11.06
CA LYS A 87 34.05 -17.03 -10.69
C LYS A 87 34.95 -17.49 -9.53
N GLN A 88 34.38 -18.09 -8.50
CA GLN A 88 35.16 -18.66 -7.39
C GLN A 88 36.15 -19.69 -7.91
N LYS A 89 35.74 -20.57 -8.83
CA LYS A 89 36.63 -21.60 -9.40
C LYS A 89 37.75 -21.02 -10.25
N GLN A 90 37.47 -19.96 -10.98
CA GLN A 90 38.48 -19.20 -11.75
C GLN A 90 39.55 -18.59 -10.82
N GLU A 91 39.13 -18.03 -9.67
CA GLU A 91 40.04 -17.44 -8.66
C GLU A 91 40.89 -18.50 -7.95
N GLU A 92 40.32 -19.71 -7.70
CA GLU A 92 41.02 -20.82 -7.05
C GLU A 92 42.13 -21.43 -7.95
N MET A 93 41.97 -21.38 -9.28
CA MET A 93 42.84 -22.08 -10.20
C MET A 93 43.14 -21.24 -11.44
N GLU A 94 44.34 -20.64 -11.52
CA GLU A 94 44.78 -19.74 -12.59
C GLU A 94 44.60 -20.35 -14.00
N ARG A 95 44.84 -21.66 -14.16
CA ARG A 95 44.65 -22.37 -15.45
C ARG A 95 43.19 -22.34 -15.95
N TYR A 96 42.22 -22.09 -15.09
CA TYR A 96 40.78 -22.00 -15.41
C TYR A 96 40.26 -20.57 -15.39
N SER A 97 41.15 -19.56 -15.33
CA SER A 97 40.79 -18.15 -15.20
C SER A 97 39.93 -17.62 -16.36
N LEU A 98 39.97 -18.25 -17.52
CA LEU A 98 39.17 -17.89 -18.69
C LEU A 98 38.00 -18.84 -18.97
N MET A 99 37.79 -19.90 -18.16
CA MET A 99 36.69 -20.85 -18.42
C MET A 99 35.34 -20.16 -18.37
N HIS A 100 34.53 -20.37 -19.38
CA HIS A 100 33.16 -19.85 -19.41
C HIS A 100 32.23 -20.76 -20.23
N THR A 101 30.94 -20.56 -20.15
CA THR A 101 29.94 -21.42 -20.78
C THR A 101 28.63 -20.66 -21.09
N SER A 102 27.95 -21.09 -22.15
CA SER A 102 26.52 -20.78 -22.35
C SER A 102 25.68 -21.59 -21.37
N LEU A 103 24.52 -21.09 -20.97
CA LEU A 103 23.64 -21.74 -20.02
C LEU A 103 22.18 -21.48 -20.32
N LEU A 104 21.39 -22.55 -20.39
CA LEU A 104 19.93 -22.51 -20.47
C LEU A 104 19.35 -23.30 -19.30
N ILE A 105 18.50 -22.65 -18.54
CA ILE A 105 17.80 -23.23 -17.38
C ILE A 105 16.29 -23.19 -17.65
N VAL A 106 15.64 -24.35 -17.50
CA VAL A 106 14.18 -24.50 -17.58
C VAL A 106 13.67 -24.99 -16.24
N ILE A 107 12.72 -24.29 -15.66
CA ILE A 107 11.99 -24.72 -14.47
C ILE A 107 10.53 -24.98 -14.79
N SER A 108 9.93 -25.92 -14.09
CA SER A 108 8.52 -26.27 -14.25
C SER A 108 7.81 -26.47 -12.92
N ASN A 109 6.50 -26.18 -12.92
CA ASN A 109 5.58 -26.59 -11.87
C ASN A 109 4.61 -27.69 -12.34
N TYR A 110 5.02 -28.47 -13.37
CA TYR A 110 4.28 -29.52 -14.05
C TYR A 110 3.00 -29.10 -14.78
N ASN A 111 2.77 -27.79 -14.87
CA ASN A 111 1.65 -27.22 -15.65
C ASN A 111 2.14 -26.10 -16.59
N LYS A 112 3.21 -25.44 -16.20
CA LYS A 112 3.86 -24.34 -16.93
C LYS A 112 5.38 -24.52 -16.83
N ILE A 113 6.08 -23.89 -17.78
CA ILE A 113 7.52 -23.70 -17.70
C ILE A 113 7.87 -22.20 -17.72
N LEU A 114 9.04 -21.91 -17.14
CA LEU A 114 9.81 -20.68 -17.34
C LEU A 114 11.21 -21.09 -17.72
N TYR A 115 11.86 -20.35 -18.62
CA TYR A 115 13.28 -20.54 -18.89
C TYR A 115 14.05 -19.24 -18.80
N GLY A 116 15.34 -19.37 -18.54
CA GLY A 116 16.33 -18.30 -18.67
C GLY A 116 17.46 -18.76 -19.57
N ASN A 117 18.07 -17.84 -20.32
CA ASN A 117 19.16 -18.12 -21.25
C ASN A 117 20.25 -17.05 -21.18
N ILE A 118 21.51 -17.50 -21.26
CA ILE A 118 22.72 -16.72 -21.54
C ILE A 118 23.55 -17.50 -22.55
N GLY A 119 23.95 -16.84 -23.62
CA GLY A 119 24.73 -17.43 -24.72
C GLY A 119 23.84 -18.00 -25.83
N ASN A 120 24.26 -19.08 -26.47
CA ASN A 120 23.68 -19.61 -27.69
C ASN A 120 23.12 -21.03 -27.60
N THR A 121 22.87 -21.52 -26.37
CA THR A 121 22.02 -22.70 -26.16
C THR A 121 20.55 -22.37 -26.47
N ARG A 122 19.81 -23.31 -27.09
CA ARG A 122 18.44 -23.06 -27.56
C ARG A 122 17.42 -23.95 -26.90
N LEU A 123 16.24 -23.39 -26.72
CA LEU A 123 15.01 -24.10 -26.38
C LEU A 123 14.06 -24.07 -27.58
N TYR A 124 13.48 -25.21 -27.91
CA TYR A 124 12.34 -25.31 -28.81
C TYR A 124 11.13 -25.89 -28.06
N HIS A 125 9.98 -25.24 -28.21
CA HIS A 125 8.70 -25.76 -27.73
C HIS A 125 7.92 -26.28 -28.92
N ILE A 126 7.66 -27.58 -28.93
CA ILE A 126 6.93 -28.29 -29.98
C ILE A 126 5.54 -28.62 -29.48
N GLN A 127 4.54 -28.20 -30.22
CA GLN A 127 3.13 -28.47 -29.96
C GLN A 127 2.42 -28.93 -31.22
N GLY A 128 1.70 -30.05 -31.13
CA GLY A 128 1.04 -30.64 -32.31
C GLY A 128 1.99 -31.08 -33.42
N GLY A 129 3.26 -31.32 -33.10
CA GLY A 129 4.30 -31.71 -34.06
C GLY A 129 5.08 -30.55 -34.67
N TYR A 130 4.76 -29.31 -34.34
CA TYR A 130 5.40 -28.10 -34.89
C TYR A 130 6.08 -27.27 -33.79
N ILE A 131 7.18 -26.61 -34.14
CA ILE A 131 7.88 -25.66 -33.25
C ILE A 131 7.05 -24.38 -33.18
N VAL A 132 6.42 -24.14 -32.03
CA VAL A 132 5.57 -22.96 -31.79
C VAL A 132 6.30 -21.83 -31.05
N ASN A 133 7.42 -22.14 -30.42
CA ASN A 133 8.26 -21.16 -29.72
C ASN A 133 9.73 -21.59 -29.71
N GLN A 134 10.62 -20.62 -29.75
CA GLN A 134 12.08 -20.80 -29.71
C GLN A 134 12.71 -19.71 -28.84
N SER A 135 13.75 -20.05 -28.08
CA SER A 135 14.57 -19.05 -27.38
C SER A 135 15.42 -18.26 -28.39
N SER A 136 15.75 -17.03 -28.01
CA SER A 136 16.68 -16.20 -28.77
C SER A 136 18.10 -16.37 -28.22
N ASP A 137 19.08 -16.47 -29.10
CA ASP A 137 20.49 -16.52 -28.72
C ASP A 137 20.95 -15.17 -28.15
N ASP A 138 21.90 -15.21 -27.24
CA ASP A 138 22.58 -14.01 -26.72
C ASP A 138 23.95 -13.90 -27.39
N SER A 139 23.93 -13.67 -28.73
CA SER A 139 25.09 -13.64 -29.61
C SER A 139 25.08 -12.41 -30.52
N VAL A 140 26.27 -12.06 -31.06
CA VAL A 140 26.44 -10.95 -32.02
C VAL A 140 25.59 -11.18 -33.27
N SER A 141 25.56 -12.40 -33.80
CA SER A 141 24.75 -12.73 -35.00
C SER A 141 23.25 -12.54 -34.74
N GLN A 142 22.76 -12.90 -33.55
CA GLN A 142 21.35 -12.67 -33.17
C GLN A 142 21.05 -11.17 -33.01
N LEU A 143 21.96 -10.39 -32.48
CA LEU A 143 21.83 -8.92 -32.42
C LEU A 143 21.70 -8.32 -33.83
N LEU A 144 22.52 -8.79 -34.80
CA LEU A 144 22.42 -8.35 -36.18
C LEU A 144 21.07 -8.70 -36.82
N VAL A 145 20.48 -9.83 -36.47
CA VAL A 145 19.11 -10.18 -36.92
C VAL A 145 18.07 -9.23 -36.29
N GLN A 146 18.17 -8.91 -35.02
CA GLN A 146 17.26 -7.96 -34.37
C GLN A 146 17.35 -6.56 -35.00
N GLU A 147 18.53 -6.14 -35.38
CA GLU A 147 18.79 -4.87 -36.08
C GLU A 147 18.49 -4.94 -37.61
N ARG A 148 18.00 -6.09 -38.11
CA ARG A 148 17.71 -6.35 -39.54
C ARG A 148 18.92 -6.23 -40.45
N ALA A 149 20.13 -6.39 -39.92
CA ALA A 149 21.36 -6.43 -40.65
C ALA A 149 21.75 -7.84 -41.16
N LEU A 150 21.08 -8.88 -40.62
CA LEU A 150 21.25 -10.29 -40.98
C LEU A 150 19.88 -10.97 -41.07
N ASP A 151 19.70 -11.88 -42.03
CA ASP A 151 18.53 -12.78 -42.09
C ASP A 151 18.69 -13.90 -41.05
N ILE A 152 17.63 -14.29 -40.37
CA ILE A 152 17.66 -15.35 -39.36
C ILE A 152 18.20 -16.68 -39.90
N LYS A 153 17.89 -17.00 -41.16
CA LYS A 153 18.38 -18.22 -41.82
C LYS A 153 19.90 -18.26 -41.99
N ASP A 154 20.54 -17.07 -42.02
CA ASP A 154 21.98 -16.95 -42.26
C ASP A 154 22.81 -16.96 -40.95
N ILE A 155 22.16 -17.04 -39.78
CA ILE A 155 22.85 -17.11 -38.47
C ILE A 155 23.86 -18.26 -38.46
N LYS A 156 23.44 -19.46 -38.91
CA LYS A 156 24.25 -20.69 -38.87
C LYS A 156 25.54 -20.57 -39.66
N SER A 157 25.58 -19.76 -40.74
CA SER A 157 26.73 -19.53 -41.62
C SER A 157 27.50 -18.25 -41.31
N HIS A 158 26.99 -17.40 -40.41
CA HIS A 158 27.61 -16.11 -40.14
C HIS A 158 28.94 -16.26 -39.39
N ARG A 159 29.92 -15.43 -39.73
CA ARG A 159 31.27 -15.52 -39.16
C ARG A 159 31.28 -15.31 -37.63
N GLN A 160 30.43 -14.42 -37.12
CA GLN A 160 30.34 -14.08 -35.69
C GLN A 160 29.25 -14.86 -34.95
N ARG A 161 28.85 -16.04 -35.43
CA ARG A 161 27.82 -16.85 -34.81
C ARG A 161 28.19 -17.38 -33.41
N ASN A 162 29.52 -17.48 -33.14
CA ASN A 162 30.10 -17.94 -31.90
C ASN A 162 30.49 -16.78 -30.97
N ASP A 163 30.36 -15.52 -31.40
CA ASP A 163 30.67 -14.36 -30.59
C ASP A 163 29.49 -14.10 -29.66
N LEU A 164 29.64 -14.47 -28.40
CA LEU A 164 28.58 -14.29 -27.36
C LEU A 164 28.59 -12.87 -26.83
N LEU A 165 27.42 -12.33 -26.55
CA LEU A 165 27.28 -11.04 -25.88
C LEU A 165 27.50 -11.18 -24.37
N GLN A 166 27.18 -12.33 -23.81
CA GLN A 166 27.40 -12.69 -22.41
C GLN A 166 27.65 -14.20 -22.29
N ALA A 167 28.46 -14.61 -21.31
CA ALA A 167 28.64 -15.99 -20.90
C ALA A 167 28.77 -16.12 -19.38
N ILE A 168 28.44 -17.29 -18.84
CA ILE A 168 28.66 -17.61 -17.43
C ILE A 168 30.15 -17.75 -17.19
N GLY A 169 30.67 -17.00 -16.22
CA GLY A 169 32.11 -16.96 -15.91
C GLY A 169 32.85 -15.80 -16.57
N ASP A 170 32.32 -15.18 -17.61
CA ASP A 170 33.00 -14.09 -18.33
C ASP A 170 32.77 -12.72 -17.66
N TYR A 171 31.54 -12.43 -17.25
CA TYR A 171 31.16 -11.13 -16.68
C TYR A 171 30.86 -11.23 -15.18
N SER A 172 31.25 -10.18 -14.42
CA SER A 172 30.90 -10.07 -12.99
C SER A 172 29.41 -9.84 -12.77
N LYS A 173 28.72 -9.20 -13.73
CA LYS A 173 27.27 -8.97 -13.73
C LYS A 173 26.66 -9.49 -15.01
N ILE A 174 25.85 -10.49 -14.89
CA ILE A 174 25.12 -11.12 -15.99
C ILE A 174 23.65 -10.73 -15.95
N LYS A 175 23.01 -10.70 -17.11
CA LYS A 175 21.60 -10.38 -17.28
C LYS A 175 20.93 -11.42 -18.16
N PRO A 176 20.41 -12.52 -17.60
CA PRO A 176 19.78 -13.57 -18.37
C PRO A 176 18.51 -13.06 -19.06
N THR A 177 18.28 -13.51 -20.30
CA THR A 177 17.00 -13.38 -20.99
C THR A 177 16.02 -14.36 -20.37
N ILE A 178 14.90 -13.87 -19.79
CA ILE A 178 13.93 -14.70 -19.09
C ILE A 178 12.59 -14.67 -19.81
N SER A 179 12.03 -15.85 -20.10
CA SER A 179 10.75 -16.00 -20.77
C SER A 179 9.57 -15.49 -19.95
N ASN A 180 8.41 -15.37 -20.61
CA ASN A 180 7.14 -15.41 -19.92
C ASN A 180 6.77 -16.86 -19.57
N GLU A 181 5.78 -17.04 -18.69
CA GLU A 181 5.26 -18.37 -18.38
C GLU A 181 4.64 -19.00 -19.65
N ILE A 182 5.09 -20.21 -19.98
CA ILE A 182 4.58 -20.99 -21.08
C ILE A 182 3.70 -22.10 -20.49
N LYS A 183 2.43 -22.14 -20.85
CA LYS A 183 1.51 -23.20 -20.45
C LYS A 183 1.79 -24.45 -21.27
N LEU A 184 1.86 -25.58 -20.59
CA LEU A 184 2.07 -26.88 -21.22
C LEU A 184 0.75 -27.60 -21.52
N LEU A 185 0.72 -28.34 -22.60
CA LEU A 185 -0.34 -29.25 -22.97
C LEU A 185 0.17 -30.69 -23.05
N GLU A 186 -0.72 -31.64 -22.92
CA GLU A 186 -0.38 -33.07 -23.16
C GLU A 186 0.03 -33.27 -24.63
N GLY A 187 1.12 -33.98 -24.84
CA GLY A 187 1.74 -34.17 -26.15
C GLY A 187 2.84 -33.14 -26.49
N ASP A 188 2.96 -32.04 -25.75
CA ASP A 188 4.03 -31.08 -25.94
C ASP A 188 5.42 -31.69 -25.73
N LYS A 189 6.42 -31.15 -26.41
CA LYS A 189 7.84 -31.43 -26.17
C LYS A 189 8.61 -30.15 -26.00
N ILE A 190 9.50 -30.13 -25.00
CA ILE A 190 10.44 -29.03 -24.76
C ILE A 190 11.83 -29.59 -25.08
N CYS A 191 12.45 -29.08 -26.13
CA CYS A 191 13.78 -29.49 -26.55
C CYS A 191 14.81 -28.46 -26.10
N LEU A 192 15.93 -28.92 -25.57
CA LEU A 192 17.07 -28.14 -25.18
C LEU A 192 18.28 -28.60 -26.01
N THR A 193 19.01 -27.65 -26.61
CA THR A 193 20.12 -27.98 -27.50
C THR A 193 21.31 -27.08 -27.25
N THR A 194 22.51 -27.66 -27.39
CA THR A 194 23.75 -26.91 -27.52
C THR A 194 24.00 -26.53 -28.98
N ARG A 195 24.95 -25.62 -29.23
CA ARG A 195 25.28 -25.12 -30.55
C ARG A 195 25.60 -26.23 -31.55
N GLY A 196 26.45 -27.18 -31.20
CA GLY A 196 26.83 -28.26 -32.13
C GLY A 196 25.66 -29.12 -32.56
N ALA A 197 24.58 -29.18 -31.80
CA ALA A 197 23.37 -29.87 -32.23
C ALA A 197 22.52 -28.99 -33.18
N TRP A 198 22.14 -27.76 -32.79
CA TRP A 198 21.24 -26.94 -33.61
C TRP A 198 21.90 -26.37 -34.91
N GLU A 199 23.21 -26.26 -34.97
CA GLU A 199 23.90 -25.93 -36.23
C GLU A 199 23.82 -27.04 -37.28
N ASN A 200 23.73 -28.30 -36.85
CA ASN A 200 23.76 -29.47 -37.71
C ASN A 200 22.38 -30.10 -38.02
N ILE A 201 21.31 -29.53 -37.50
CA ILE A 201 19.93 -29.91 -37.83
C ILE A 201 19.02 -28.68 -37.87
N ASP A 202 18.14 -28.63 -38.87
CA ASP A 202 17.21 -27.53 -39.03
C ASP A 202 15.93 -27.74 -38.18
N GLU A 203 15.27 -26.66 -37.85
CA GLU A 203 13.97 -26.68 -37.13
C GLU A 203 12.94 -27.54 -37.91
N HIS A 204 12.88 -27.39 -39.25
CA HIS A 204 12.02 -28.19 -40.08
C HIS A 204 12.39 -29.67 -40.07
N GLU A 205 13.69 -30.00 -40.06
CA GLU A 205 14.16 -31.40 -39.97
C GLU A 205 13.76 -32.03 -38.63
N ILE A 206 13.81 -31.28 -37.53
CA ILE A 206 13.34 -31.74 -36.22
C ILE A 206 11.86 -32.12 -36.27
N GLU A 207 11.00 -31.30 -36.91
CA GLU A 207 9.57 -31.56 -37.13
C GLU A 207 9.33 -32.77 -38.03
N VAL A 208 10.06 -32.87 -39.12
CA VAL A 208 9.97 -33.99 -40.09
C VAL A 208 10.36 -35.30 -39.43
N GLU A 209 11.47 -35.34 -38.70
CA GLU A 209 11.88 -36.57 -38.02
C GLU A 209 10.90 -36.97 -36.91
N LEU A 210 10.28 -36.00 -36.19
CA LEU A 210 9.22 -36.27 -35.23
C LEU A 210 7.97 -36.89 -35.91
N SER A 211 7.60 -36.41 -37.09
CA SER A 211 6.48 -36.96 -37.88
C SER A 211 6.74 -38.38 -38.32
N LYS A 212 7.98 -38.69 -38.71
CA LYS A 212 8.38 -40.06 -39.17
C LYS A 212 8.49 -41.06 -38.02
N PHE A 213 8.99 -40.59 -36.89
CA PHE A 213 9.27 -41.42 -35.72
C PHE A 213 8.58 -40.83 -34.49
N PRO A 214 7.27 -41.10 -34.32
CA PRO A 214 6.51 -40.55 -33.20
C PRO A 214 6.93 -41.13 -31.83
N GLU A 215 7.58 -42.31 -31.84
CA GLU A 215 8.15 -42.89 -30.62
C GLU A 215 9.40 -42.11 -30.19
N ARG A 216 9.43 -41.68 -28.96
CA ARG A 216 10.44 -40.76 -28.42
C ARG A 216 11.87 -41.23 -28.58
N GLU A 217 12.12 -42.50 -28.32
CA GLU A 217 13.43 -43.15 -28.42
C GLU A 217 13.93 -43.19 -29.87
N LEU A 218 13.04 -43.58 -30.83
CA LEU A 218 13.35 -43.58 -32.26
C LEU A 218 13.56 -42.21 -32.81
N TRP A 219 12.76 -41.24 -32.35
CA TRP A 219 12.92 -39.85 -32.77
C TRP A 219 14.25 -39.25 -32.34
N ILE A 220 14.62 -39.41 -31.04
CA ILE A 220 15.91 -38.95 -30.53
C ILE A 220 17.08 -39.58 -31.25
N ASP A 221 17.02 -40.89 -31.53
CA ASP A 221 18.03 -41.60 -32.30
C ASP A 221 18.13 -41.09 -33.76
N SER A 222 17.00 -40.72 -34.36
CA SER A 222 16.95 -40.13 -35.70
C SER A 222 17.59 -38.75 -35.68
N ILE A 223 17.28 -37.88 -34.70
CA ILE A 223 17.93 -36.58 -34.53
C ILE A 223 19.48 -36.76 -34.36
N LYS A 224 19.89 -37.70 -33.48
CA LYS A 224 21.31 -38.00 -33.26
C LYS A 224 22.01 -38.38 -34.57
N ARG A 225 21.42 -39.33 -35.35
CA ARG A 225 21.99 -39.72 -36.65
C ARG A 225 22.09 -38.55 -37.63
N LYS A 226 21.12 -37.65 -37.64
CA LYS A 226 21.15 -36.44 -38.49
C LYS A 226 22.29 -35.50 -38.06
N VAL A 227 22.41 -35.19 -36.79
CA VAL A 227 23.46 -34.31 -36.25
C VAL A 227 24.84 -34.89 -36.53
N LEU A 228 25.08 -36.16 -36.24
CA LEU A 228 26.37 -36.83 -36.47
C LEU A 228 26.66 -37.17 -37.95
N GLY A 229 25.65 -37.32 -38.77
CA GLY A 229 25.75 -37.59 -40.21
C GLY A 229 25.83 -36.35 -41.08
N SER A 230 25.89 -35.16 -40.50
CA SER A 230 26.09 -33.93 -41.26
C SER A 230 27.43 -33.98 -42.01
N SER A 231 27.48 -33.37 -43.19
CA SER A 231 28.67 -33.42 -44.08
C SER A 231 29.87 -32.66 -43.56
N ASN A 232 29.81 -32.10 -42.37
CA ASN A 232 30.89 -31.39 -41.72
C ASN A 232 31.98 -32.35 -41.25
N LYS A 233 33.23 -32.11 -41.62
CA LYS A 233 34.37 -32.93 -41.20
C LYS A 233 34.70 -32.78 -39.73
N ASP A 234 34.39 -31.62 -39.17
CA ASP A 234 34.58 -31.31 -37.73
C ASP A 234 33.20 -31.10 -37.08
N ILE A 235 32.73 -32.14 -36.40
CA ILE A 235 31.50 -32.09 -35.63
C ILE A 235 31.86 -31.68 -34.21
N GLU A 236 31.33 -30.55 -33.77
CA GLU A 236 31.51 -30.03 -32.39
C GLU A 236 30.78 -30.89 -31.36
N ASN A 237 31.06 -30.63 -30.09
CA ASN A 237 30.25 -31.22 -29.01
C ASN A 237 28.79 -30.90 -29.24
N ASN A 238 27.91 -31.88 -29.08
CA ASN A 238 26.52 -31.72 -29.41
C ASN A 238 25.63 -32.45 -28.42
N THR A 239 24.70 -31.72 -27.83
CA THR A 239 23.73 -32.21 -26.87
C THR A 239 22.34 -31.81 -27.28
N PHE A 240 21.43 -32.79 -27.31
CA PHE A 240 20.02 -32.57 -27.54
C PHE A 240 19.23 -33.34 -26.51
N ALA A 241 18.38 -32.62 -25.74
CA ALA A 241 17.49 -33.20 -24.74
C ALA A 241 16.04 -32.87 -25.05
N SER A 242 15.16 -33.82 -24.91
CA SER A 242 13.71 -33.61 -25.06
C SER A 242 12.98 -34.01 -23.78
N ILE A 243 12.14 -33.12 -23.30
CA ILE A 243 11.20 -33.31 -22.21
C ILE A 243 9.83 -33.56 -22.85
N CYS A 244 9.39 -34.80 -22.88
CA CYS A 244 8.10 -35.21 -23.42
C CYS A 244 7.04 -35.10 -22.32
N ILE A 245 5.96 -34.34 -22.59
CA ILE A 245 4.88 -34.09 -21.64
C ILE A 245 3.72 -35.03 -21.99
N ASP A 246 3.65 -36.19 -21.34
CA ASP A 246 2.60 -37.18 -21.60
C ASP A 246 1.33 -36.85 -20.78
N LYS A 247 1.47 -36.21 -19.61
CA LYS A 247 0.37 -35.75 -18.77
C LYS A 247 0.76 -34.50 -18.00
N VAL A 248 -0.16 -33.54 -17.97
CA VAL A 248 0.03 -32.26 -17.27
C VAL A 248 -0.72 -32.26 -15.94
N ALA A 249 -0.04 -31.87 -14.85
CA ALA A 249 -0.72 -31.67 -13.59
C ALA A 249 -1.76 -30.56 -13.66
N PRO A 250 -2.89 -30.66 -12.92
CA PRO A 250 -3.92 -29.62 -12.93
C PRO A 250 -3.32 -28.27 -12.47
N PRO A 251 -3.84 -27.15 -12.98
CA PRO A 251 -3.36 -25.84 -12.56
C PRO A 251 -3.51 -25.66 -11.06
N ILE A 252 -2.54 -25.05 -10.42
CA ILE A 252 -2.65 -24.63 -9.03
C ILE A 252 -3.81 -23.63 -8.98
N ALA A 253 -4.84 -23.95 -8.15
CA ALA A 253 -5.89 -22.98 -7.86
C ALA A 253 -5.20 -21.72 -7.28
N GLU A 254 -5.07 -20.69 -8.10
CA GLU A 254 -4.54 -19.41 -7.64
C GLU A 254 -5.46 -18.93 -6.53
N LYS A 255 -4.98 -18.93 -5.27
CA LYS A 255 -5.59 -18.10 -4.24
C LYS A 255 -5.55 -16.67 -4.79
N LYS A 256 -6.67 -16.23 -5.39
CA LYS A 256 -6.83 -14.83 -5.80
C LYS A 256 -6.48 -13.99 -4.59
N SER A 257 -5.26 -13.48 -4.55
CA SER A 257 -4.83 -12.52 -3.53
C SER A 257 -5.80 -11.35 -3.67
N ASN A 258 -6.70 -11.22 -2.72
CA ASN A 258 -7.68 -10.12 -2.69
C ASN A 258 -6.96 -8.80 -2.37
N LYS A 259 -5.94 -8.45 -3.18
CA LYS A 259 -5.18 -7.19 -3.06
C LYS A 259 -6.11 -5.98 -3.10
N TRP A 260 -7.18 -6.06 -3.90
CA TRP A 260 -8.21 -5.03 -3.95
C TRP A 260 -9.02 -4.95 -2.66
N LEU A 261 -9.34 -6.10 -2.03
CA LEU A 261 -10.03 -6.14 -0.73
C LEU A 261 -9.15 -5.52 0.38
N LYS A 262 -7.85 -5.81 0.41
CA LYS A 262 -6.91 -5.16 1.33
C LYS A 262 -6.82 -3.64 1.10
N ARG A 263 -6.85 -3.19 -0.15
CA ARG A 263 -6.91 -1.75 -0.50
C ARG A 263 -8.21 -1.11 -0.05
N ILE A 264 -9.35 -1.75 -0.24
CA ILE A 264 -10.66 -1.24 0.22
C ILE A 264 -10.67 -1.15 1.75
N ILE A 265 -10.21 -2.17 2.47
CA ILE A 265 -10.12 -2.14 3.94
C ILE A 265 -9.21 -0.99 4.38
N LEU A 266 -8.05 -0.79 3.76
CA LEU A 266 -7.15 0.31 4.08
C LEU A 266 -7.83 1.67 3.86
N ILE A 267 -8.50 1.87 2.72
CA ILE A 267 -9.23 3.11 2.40
C ILE A 267 -10.36 3.34 3.41
N SER A 268 -11.13 2.31 3.77
CA SER A 268 -12.22 2.43 4.75
C SER A 268 -11.71 2.83 6.15
N VAL A 269 -10.56 2.28 6.57
CA VAL A 269 -9.90 2.67 7.83
C VAL A 269 -9.46 4.14 7.79
N VAL A 270 -8.87 4.59 6.69
CA VAL A 270 -8.46 6.00 6.52
C VAL A 270 -9.68 6.93 6.58
N ILE A 271 -10.78 6.59 5.89
CA ILE A 271 -12.02 7.37 5.92
C ILE A 271 -12.59 7.43 7.34
N LEU A 272 -12.59 6.31 8.05
CA LEU A 272 -13.06 6.25 9.44
C LEU A 272 -12.23 7.15 10.37
N MET A 273 -10.90 7.12 10.23
CA MET A 273 -10.00 8.01 10.99
C MET A 273 -10.25 9.49 10.68
N LEU A 274 -10.49 9.86 9.41
CA LEU A 274 -10.81 11.23 9.02
C LEU A 274 -12.15 11.68 9.64
N ILE A 275 -13.18 10.83 9.63
CA ILE A 275 -14.47 11.11 10.27
C ILE A 275 -14.28 11.32 11.77
N LEU A 276 -13.50 10.46 12.43
CA LEU A 276 -13.21 10.58 13.86
C LEU A 276 -12.45 11.89 14.18
N ALA A 277 -11.45 12.24 13.37
CA ALA A 277 -10.70 13.48 13.51
C ALA A 277 -11.60 14.72 13.37
N LEU A 278 -12.53 14.72 12.40
CA LEU A 278 -13.52 15.78 12.22
C LEU A 278 -14.47 15.90 13.41
N LEU A 279 -14.91 14.77 13.98
CA LEU A 279 -15.75 14.76 15.17
C LEU A 279 -15.02 15.33 16.39
N LEU A 280 -13.77 14.92 16.61
CA LEU A 280 -12.94 15.42 17.71
C LEU A 280 -12.65 16.93 17.56
N TRP A 281 -12.35 17.38 16.34
CA TRP A 281 -12.16 18.81 16.06
C TRP A 281 -13.41 19.63 16.34
N LYS A 282 -14.60 19.13 15.93
CA LYS A 282 -15.89 19.77 16.20
C LYS A 282 -16.17 19.87 17.71
N LEU A 283 -15.95 18.77 18.45
CA LEU A 283 -16.10 18.76 19.91
C LEU A 283 -15.15 19.74 20.59
N HIS A 284 -13.90 19.79 20.16
CA HIS A 284 -12.92 20.73 20.69
C HIS A 284 -13.35 22.20 20.46
N LYS A 285 -13.82 22.50 19.24
CA LYS A 285 -14.34 23.83 18.90
C LYS A 285 -15.54 24.22 19.77
N GLU A 286 -16.54 23.31 19.95
CA GLU A 286 -17.71 23.56 20.80
C GLU A 286 -17.31 23.79 22.25
N ASN A 287 -16.36 23.02 22.79
CA ASN A 287 -15.83 23.21 24.14
C ASN A 287 -15.13 24.58 24.32
N LYS A 288 -14.38 25.03 23.32
CA LYS A 288 -13.73 26.34 23.36
C LYS A 288 -14.76 27.48 23.41
N ILE A 289 -15.80 27.40 22.58
CA ILE A 289 -16.91 28.36 22.56
C ILE A 289 -17.65 28.36 23.91
N THR A 290 -17.96 27.17 24.45
CA THR A 290 -18.64 27.05 25.73
C THR A 290 -17.81 27.67 26.87
N LYS A 291 -16.51 27.44 26.92
CA LYS A 291 -15.61 28.05 27.92
C LYS A 291 -15.64 29.58 27.82
N LEU A 292 -15.60 30.11 26.60
CA LEU A 292 -15.65 31.57 26.37
C LEU A 292 -16.98 32.16 26.81
N ALA A 293 -18.10 31.50 26.47
CA ALA A 293 -19.43 31.96 26.91
C ALA A 293 -19.57 31.96 28.45
N VAL A 294 -19.05 30.92 29.14
CA VAL A 294 -19.04 30.88 30.60
C VAL A 294 -18.21 32.01 31.19
N SER A 295 -17.04 32.32 30.66
CA SER A 295 -16.21 33.44 31.14
C SER A 295 -16.92 34.79 31.02
N TYR A 296 -17.77 34.99 30.01
CA TYR A 296 -18.60 36.20 29.92
C TYR A 296 -19.70 36.24 30.96
N VAL A 297 -20.29 35.10 31.30
CA VAL A 297 -21.27 35.02 32.40
C VAL A 297 -20.60 35.34 33.75
N GLU A 298 -19.41 34.81 34.03
CA GLU A 298 -18.65 35.10 35.25
C GLU A 298 -18.30 36.58 35.34
N LYS A 299 -17.84 37.20 34.21
CA LYS A 299 -17.56 38.64 34.16
C LYS A 299 -18.81 39.47 34.38
N ALA A 300 -19.97 39.04 33.90
CA ALA A 300 -21.24 39.69 34.15
C ALA A 300 -21.64 39.67 35.63
N GLU A 301 -21.47 38.51 36.28
CA GLU A 301 -21.75 38.38 37.74
C GLU A 301 -20.84 39.28 38.57
N GLU A 302 -19.55 39.40 38.21
CA GLU A 302 -18.64 40.35 38.88
C GLU A 302 -19.10 41.80 38.69
N SER A 303 -19.49 42.16 37.44
CA SER A 303 -20.01 43.50 37.15
C SER A 303 -21.30 43.82 37.91
N THR A 304 -22.17 42.86 38.06
CA THR A 304 -23.39 43.00 38.85
C THR A 304 -23.07 43.24 40.35
N LYS A 305 -22.07 42.53 40.93
CA LYS A 305 -21.64 42.75 42.32
C LYS A 305 -21.20 44.17 42.60
N ILE A 306 -20.56 44.81 41.67
CA ILE A 306 -20.15 46.24 41.77
C ILE A 306 -21.20 47.19 41.25
N LYS A 307 -22.41 46.74 40.97
CA LYS A 307 -23.57 47.50 40.50
C LYS A 307 -23.37 48.17 39.16
N ASN A 308 -22.47 47.61 38.33
CA ASN A 308 -22.29 48.06 36.94
C ASN A 308 -23.17 47.24 36.01
N PHE A 309 -24.44 47.50 35.98
CA PHE A 309 -25.45 46.72 35.25
C PHE A 309 -25.32 46.76 33.75
N ASP A 310 -24.86 47.91 33.17
CA ASP A 310 -24.63 48.05 31.75
C ASP A 310 -23.57 47.06 31.26
N ASN A 311 -22.41 47.04 31.92
CA ASN A 311 -21.33 46.12 31.60
C ASN A 311 -21.71 44.64 31.85
N ALA A 312 -22.55 44.41 32.87
CA ALA A 312 -23.07 43.08 33.15
C ALA A 312 -23.99 42.58 32.02
N ASN A 313 -24.91 43.42 31.58
CA ASN A 313 -25.82 43.08 30.49
C ASN A 313 -25.10 42.89 29.19
N GLU A 314 -24.13 43.74 28.83
CA GLU A 314 -23.28 43.60 27.63
C GLU A 314 -22.52 42.26 27.67
N SER A 315 -21.95 41.88 28.82
CA SER A 315 -21.25 40.59 28.97
C SER A 315 -22.19 39.40 28.83
N LEU A 316 -23.41 39.47 29.33
CA LEU A 316 -24.44 38.42 29.16
C LEU A 316 -24.86 38.31 27.67
N GLU A 317 -25.04 39.42 26.97
CA GLU A 317 -25.35 39.41 25.55
C GLU A 317 -24.20 38.75 24.74
N MET A 318 -22.94 39.07 25.06
CA MET A 318 -21.77 38.37 24.45
C MET A 318 -21.79 36.87 24.71
N ALA A 319 -22.19 36.43 25.92
CA ALA A 319 -22.31 35.01 26.21
C ALA A 319 -23.39 34.33 25.35
N ILE A 320 -24.51 34.97 25.11
CA ILE A 320 -25.58 34.50 24.22
C ILE A 320 -25.10 34.39 22.81
N GLU A 321 -24.36 35.41 22.30
CA GLU A 321 -23.79 35.39 20.95
C GLU A 321 -22.82 34.21 20.80
N GLU A 322 -21.95 33.93 21.75
CA GLU A 322 -21.05 32.78 21.72
C GLU A 322 -21.83 31.46 21.70
N TYR A 323 -22.85 31.28 22.55
CA TYR A 323 -23.66 30.06 22.53
C TYR A 323 -24.41 29.88 21.21
N LYS A 324 -24.88 30.95 20.56
CA LYS A 324 -25.53 30.91 19.22
C LYS A 324 -24.59 30.42 18.13
N LYS A 325 -23.25 30.54 18.29
CA LYS A 325 -22.25 29.99 17.35
C LYS A 325 -22.17 28.47 17.40
N ILE A 326 -22.65 27.83 18.47
CA ILE A 326 -22.75 26.38 18.56
C ILE A 326 -23.94 25.93 17.73
N ARG A 327 -23.68 25.59 16.43
CA ARG A 327 -24.69 25.04 15.52
C ARG A 327 -24.63 23.51 15.51
N PRO A 328 -25.41 22.77 16.27
CA PRO A 328 -25.51 21.34 16.14
C PRO A 328 -26.19 21.01 14.81
N SER A 329 -25.51 20.25 13.95
CA SER A 329 -26.11 19.74 12.72
C SER A 329 -27.23 18.77 13.08
N SER A 330 -28.46 19.18 12.87
CA SER A 330 -29.64 18.39 13.28
C SER A 330 -30.11 17.39 12.24
N GLN A 331 -29.57 17.39 11.04
CA GLN A 331 -29.99 16.51 9.94
C GLN A 331 -28.88 15.57 9.49
N GLY A 332 -29.25 14.29 9.29
CA GLY A 332 -28.38 13.24 8.76
C GLY A 332 -27.68 12.36 9.81
N PHE A 333 -26.94 11.37 9.33
CA PHE A 333 -26.24 10.36 10.13
C PHE A 333 -25.30 10.94 11.20
N LEU A 334 -24.61 12.03 10.91
CA LEU A 334 -23.75 12.76 11.85
C LEU A 334 -24.55 13.40 13.00
N GLY A 335 -25.78 13.85 12.74
CA GLY A 335 -26.67 14.40 13.77
C GLY A 335 -27.10 13.34 14.80
N ILE A 336 -27.37 12.12 14.35
CA ILE A 336 -27.72 10.98 15.19
C ILE A 336 -26.51 10.56 16.04
N LEU A 337 -25.34 10.38 15.42
CA LEU A 337 -24.10 10.00 16.11
C LEU A 337 -23.67 11.00 17.19
N THR A 338 -23.92 12.29 16.97
CA THR A 338 -23.50 13.35 17.89
C THR A 338 -24.57 13.74 18.91
N ASN A 339 -25.74 13.06 18.91
CA ASN A 339 -26.87 13.41 19.75
C ASN A 339 -27.23 14.93 19.67
N ALA A 340 -27.28 15.41 18.41
CA ALA A 340 -27.40 16.86 18.13
C ALA A 340 -28.65 17.52 18.75
N ASN A 341 -29.78 16.82 18.82
CA ASN A 341 -31.00 17.33 19.42
C ASN A 341 -30.81 17.60 20.90
N ASN A 342 -30.20 16.68 21.65
CA ASN A 342 -30.00 16.84 23.10
C ASN A 342 -28.99 18.01 23.36
N ARG A 343 -27.98 18.18 22.53
CA ARG A 343 -27.05 19.32 22.62
C ARG A 343 -27.74 20.65 22.32
N ARG A 344 -28.60 20.69 21.30
CA ARG A 344 -29.38 21.89 20.96
C ARG A 344 -30.28 22.31 22.12
N THR A 345 -30.96 21.34 22.74
CA THR A 345 -31.79 21.60 23.92
C THR A 345 -30.96 22.18 25.07
N LYS A 346 -29.78 21.59 25.35
CA LYS A 346 -28.88 22.10 26.40
C LYS A 346 -28.34 23.50 26.11
N VAL A 347 -28.04 23.83 24.87
CA VAL A 347 -27.58 25.18 24.49
C VAL A 347 -28.72 26.17 24.63
N ASN A 348 -29.91 25.84 24.15
CA ASN A 348 -31.10 26.72 24.26
C ASN A 348 -31.47 26.98 25.72
N SER A 349 -31.45 25.97 26.60
CA SER A 349 -31.73 26.16 28.02
C SER A 349 -30.70 27.05 28.72
N LYS A 350 -29.44 27.04 28.28
CA LYS A 350 -28.41 27.97 28.78
C LYS A 350 -28.65 29.40 28.31
N ILE A 351 -29.07 29.58 27.06
CA ILE A 351 -29.41 30.90 26.51
C ILE A 351 -30.59 31.48 27.30
N GLU A 352 -31.68 30.71 27.49
CA GLU A 352 -32.85 31.09 28.26
C GLU A 352 -32.48 31.54 29.67
N LEU A 353 -31.63 30.74 30.37
CA LEU A 353 -31.14 31.10 31.69
C LEU A 353 -30.36 32.42 31.74
N ILE A 354 -29.60 32.74 30.65
CA ILE A 354 -28.87 34.00 30.54
C ILE A 354 -29.82 35.15 30.23
N GLU A 355 -30.84 34.94 29.41
CA GLU A 355 -31.88 35.92 29.11
C GLU A 355 -32.63 36.29 30.38
N ASP A 356 -32.98 35.32 31.24
CA ASP A 356 -33.58 35.58 32.56
C ASP A 356 -32.67 36.43 33.45
N LYS A 357 -31.35 36.18 33.44
CA LYS A 357 -30.36 36.98 34.18
C LYS A 357 -30.33 38.45 33.69
N ILE A 358 -30.45 38.68 32.38
CA ILE A 358 -30.53 40.03 31.81
C ILE A 358 -31.78 40.76 32.31
N VAL A 359 -32.92 40.08 32.32
CA VAL A 359 -34.18 40.63 32.82
C VAL A 359 -34.06 41.00 34.32
N GLU A 360 -33.50 40.12 35.11
CA GLU A 360 -33.29 40.36 36.55
C GLU A 360 -32.29 41.51 36.79
N ASN A 361 -31.17 41.58 36.04
CA ASN A 361 -30.25 42.71 36.12
C ASN A 361 -30.89 44.04 35.81
N LYS A 362 -31.75 44.14 34.79
CA LYS A 362 -32.49 45.36 34.45
C LYS A 362 -33.43 45.78 35.57
N LYS A 363 -34.13 44.82 36.24
CA LYS A 363 -34.96 45.11 37.41
C LYS A 363 -34.11 45.65 38.57
N LEU A 364 -32.96 45.04 38.86
CA LEU A 364 -32.07 45.50 39.93
C LEU A 364 -31.53 46.91 39.62
N GLU A 365 -31.15 47.20 38.39
CA GLU A 365 -30.75 48.54 37.93
C GLU A 365 -31.83 49.57 38.19
N GLU A 366 -33.07 49.26 37.76
CA GLU A 366 -34.26 50.12 38.03
C GLU A 366 -34.45 50.37 39.52
N ALA A 367 -34.29 49.30 40.35
CA ALA A 367 -34.44 49.42 41.79
C ALA A 367 -33.37 50.32 42.41
N PHE A 368 -32.08 50.14 42.04
CA PHE A 368 -31.00 51.01 42.54
C PHE A 368 -31.15 52.47 42.03
N LYS A 369 -31.61 52.67 40.76
CA LYS A 369 -31.96 53.99 40.26
C LYS A 369 -33.09 54.63 41.06
N SER A 370 -34.14 53.86 41.38
CA SER A 370 -35.24 54.34 42.22
C SER A 370 -34.79 54.74 43.61
N VAL A 371 -33.79 54.04 44.20
CA VAL A 371 -33.18 54.46 45.49
C VAL A 371 -32.42 55.78 45.30
N SER A 372 -31.65 55.93 44.24
CA SER A 372 -30.93 57.18 43.97
C SER A 372 -31.82 58.35 43.77
N ASP A 373 -32.87 58.18 42.92
CA ASP A 373 -33.90 59.22 42.71
C ASP A 373 -34.60 59.59 43.99
N GLY A 374 -34.97 58.59 44.81
CA GLY A 374 -35.59 58.82 46.10
C GLY A 374 -34.69 59.59 47.06
N ASN A 375 -33.40 59.33 47.06
CA ASN A 375 -32.44 60.11 47.87
C ASN A 375 -32.36 61.58 47.41
N SER A 376 -32.28 61.80 46.11
CA SER A 376 -32.23 63.18 45.56
C SER A 376 -33.54 63.97 45.86
N LEU A 377 -34.68 63.32 45.78
CA LEU A 377 -35.98 63.95 46.12
C LEU A 377 -36.08 64.20 47.60
N PHE A 378 -35.54 63.36 48.47
CA PHE A 378 -35.48 63.59 49.92
C PHE A 378 -34.62 64.81 50.26
N GLU A 379 -33.48 65.01 49.62
CA GLU A 379 -32.60 66.16 49.83
C GLU A 379 -33.24 67.48 49.48
N ILE A 380 -34.14 67.54 48.52
CA ILE A 380 -34.88 68.74 48.12
C ILE A 380 -36.25 68.84 48.86
N ASN A 381 -36.46 68.10 49.92
CA ASN A 381 -37.63 68.05 50.73
C ASN A 381 -38.94 67.60 50.08
N ASN A 382 -38.83 66.93 48.90
CA ASN A 382 -39.98 66.33 48.23
C ASN A 382 -40.28 64.93 48.82
N PHE A 383 -40.73 64.86 50.07
CA PHE A 383 -40.84 63.63 50.80
C PHE A 383 -41.91 62.67 50.27
N PHE A 384 -42.93 63.21 49.60
CA PHE A 384 -44.03 62.39 49.06
C PHE A 384 -43.51 61.57 47.80
N GLU A 385 -42.87 62.20 46.86
CA GLU A 385 -42.32 61.50 45.71
C GLU A 385 -41.12 60.63 46.10
N SER A 386 -40.30 61.05 47.03
CA SER A 386 -39.21 60.26 47.61
C SER A 386 -39.72 58.96 48.18
N SER A 387 -40.83 59.00 48.98
CA SER A 387 -41.45 57.82 49.54
C SER A 387 -41.95 56.83 48.51
N LYS A 388 -42.58 57.32 47.44
CA LYS A 388 -42.99 56.46 46.31
C LYS A 388 -41.79 55.75 45.65
N LYS A 389 -40.70 56.46 45.44
CA LYS A 389 -39.48 55.89 44.83
C LYS A 389 -38.86 54.81 45.71
N TYR A 390 -38.83 55.02 47.02
CA TYR A 390 -38.36 53.97 47.98
C TYR A 390 -39.29 52.78 48.02
N GLU A 391 -40.60 52.97 47.92
CA GLU A 391 -41.61 51.87 47.93
C GLU A 391 -41.45 51.05 46.62
N ASN A 392 -41.24 51.69 45.46
CA ASN A 392 -40.98 51.01 44.19
C ASN A 392 -39.68 50.18 44.30
N ALA A 393 -38.57 50.76 44.74
CA ALA A 393 -37.31 50.05 44.93
C ALA A 393 -37.45 48.86 45.84
N LYS A 394 -38.14 49.06 47.01
CA LYS A 394 -38.37 47.95 47.97
C LYS A 394 -39.17 46.81 47.35
N TYR A 395 -40.23 47.14 46.58
CA TYR A 395 -41.01 46.11 45.87
C TYR A 395 -40.17 45.29 44.93
N ILE A 396 -39.36 45.95 44.09
CA ILE A 396 -38.47 45.23 43.12
C ILE A 396 -37.44 44.37 43.86
N PHE A 397 -36.74 44.91 44.85
CA PHE A 397 -35.74 44.13 45.60
C PHE A 397 -36.35 42.95 46.33
N SER A 398 -37.60 43.11 46.89
CA SER A 398 -38.27 42.02 47.57
C SER A 398 -38.76 40.92 46.64
N SER A 399 -38.95 41.22 45.35
CA SER A 399 -39.38 40.25 44.34
C SER A 399 -38.21 39.58 43.58
N SER A 400 -36.99 40.12 43.66
CA SER A 400 -35.82 39.54 43.01
C SER A 400 -35.13 38.51 43.92
N SER A 401 -34.79 37.35 43.33
CA SER A 401 -33.97 36.33 43.97
C SER A 401 -32.54 36.29 43.40
N TYR A 402 -32.29 37.04 42.35
CA TYR A 402 -31.01 37.05 41.64
C TYR A 402 -29.99 37.86 42.41
N MET A 403 -28.81 37.28 42.66
CA MET A 403 -27.68 37.93 43.36
C MET A 403 -28.08 38.49 44.75
N LYS A 404 -29.08 37.90 45.44
CA LYS A 404 -29.68 38.44 46.64
C LYS A 404 -28.67 38.56 47.78
N ASP A 405 -27.86 37.55 48.00
CA ASP A 405 -26.85 37.51 49.07
C ASP A 405 -25.63 38.41 48.71
N GLU A 406 -25.17 38.37 47.47
CA GLU A 406 -24.02 39.14 46.99
C GLU A 406 -24.23 40.63 47.01
N LEU A 407 -25.45 41.07 46.74
CA LEU A 407 -25.84 42.48 46.77
C LEU A 407 -26.39 42.94 48.12
N ASN A 408 -26.41 42.08 49.13
CA ASN A 408 -27.01 42.35 50.44
C ASN A 408 -28.43 42.89 50.33
N VAL A 409 -29.25 42.33 49.43
CA VAL A 409 -30.60 42.83 49.14
C VAL A 409 -31.49 42.94 50.35
N ASP A 410 -31.44 42.00 51.29
CA ASP A 410 -32.21 42.03 52.52
C ASP A 410 -31.84 43.22 53.39
N GLN A 411 -30.56 43.58 53.49
CA GLN A 411 -30.09 44.74 54.22
C GLN A 411 -30.55 46.06 53.54
N VAL A 412 -30.53 46.10 52.18
CA VAL A 412 -31.06 47.23 51.42
C VAL A 412 -32.54 47.37 51.62
N VAL A 413 -33.32 46.29 51.57
CA VAL A 413 -34.79 46.30 51.86
C VAL A 413 -35.09 46.82 53.22
N GLU A 414 -34.33 46.40 54.25
CA GLU A 414 -34.56 46.86 55.67
C GLU A 414 -34.20 48.37 55.76
N GLY A 415 -33.10 48.83 55.11
CA GLY A 415 -32.76 50.24 55.03
C GLY A 415 -33.87 51.09 54.37
N LEU A 416 -34.49 50.52 53.31
CA LEU A 416 -35.63 51.19 52.62
C LEU A 416 -36.85 51.28 53.48
N LYS A 417 -37.16 50.27 54.29
CA LYS A 417 -38.26 50.34 55.26
C LYS A 417 -38.10 51.50 56.23
N ILE A 418 -36.87 51.67 56.75
CA ILE A 418 -36.54 52.80 57.64
C ILE A 418 -36.74 54.12 56.97
N ARG A 419 -36.23 54.27 55.69
CA ARG A 419 -36.36 55.51 54.92
C ARG A 419 -37.81 55.83 54.54
N ILE A 420 -38.64 54.83 54.21
CA ILE A 420 -40.08 54.98 53.92
C ILE A 420 -40.78 55.48 55.19
N ASN A 421 -40.51 54.88 56.32
CA ASN A 421 -41.13 55.35 57.57
C ASN A 421 -40.70 56.73 57.98
N SER A 422 -39.41 57.11 57.80
CA SER A 422 -38.91 58.47 58.01
C SER A 422 -39.58 59.50 57.14
N THR A 423 -39.73 59.16 55.81
CA THR A 423 -40.44 60.10 54.90
C THR A 423 -41.89 60.25 55.17
N LYS A 424 -42.61 59.18 55.64
CA LYS A 424 -43.99 59.24 56.06
C LYS A 424 -44.14 60.09 57.30
N ASN A 425 -43.30 59.94 58.29
CA ASN A 425 -43.34 60.77 59.53
C ASN A 425 -43.05 62.27 59.17
N LEU A 426 -42.13 62.56 58.23
CA LEU A 426 -41.91 63.91 57.82
C LEU A 426 -43.09 64.52 57.01
N ILE A 427 -43.79 63.73 56.22
CA ILE A 427 -45.02 64.14 55.52
C ILE A 427 -46.09 64.47 56.51
N GLU A 428 -46.32 63.64 57.55
CA GLU A 428 -47.28 63.87 58.62
C GLU A 428 -46.95 65.15 59.43
N ALA A 429 -45.65 65.35 59.74
CA ALA A 429 -45.21 66.54 60.47
C ALA A 429 -45.41 67.83 59.64
N LEU A 430 -45.20 67.80 58.37
CA LEU A 430 -45.44 68.91 57.43
C LEU A 430 -46.94 69.23 57.33
N ASN A 431 -47.80 68.22 57.30
CA ASN A 431 -49.25 68.38 57.25
C ASN A 431 -49.81 68.98 58.55
N VAL A 432 -49.19 68.74 59.70
CA VAL A 432 -49.56 69.34 61.00
C VAL A 432 -49.12 70.80 61.08
N VAL A 433 -48.07 71.20 60.40
CA VAL A 433 -47.54 72.59 60.39
C VAL A 433 -48.37 73.51 59.47
N THR A 434 -49.11 72.92 58.47
CA THR A 434 -49.89 73.67 57.43
C THR A 434 -51.33 73.79 57.79
N ILE A 435 -51.83 73.38 59.00
CA ILE A 435 -53.10 73.70 59.58
C ILE A 435 -52.92 74.77 60.67
#